data_a5d57fef4e62ebc6e046a4111228a398
#
_entry.id   a5d57fef4e62ebc6e046a4111228a398
#
_cell.length_a   1.000
_cell.length_b   1.000
_cell.length_c   1.000
_cell.angle_alpha   90.00
_cell.angle_beta   90.00
_cell.angle_gamma   90.00
#
_symmetry.space_group_name_H-M   'P 1'
#
loop_
_entity.id
_entity.type
_entity.pdbx_description
1 polymer ?
#
loop_
_entity_poly.entity_id
_entity_poly.type
_entity_poly.pdbx_seq_one_letter_code
_entity_poly.pdbx_strand_id
1 'polypeptide(L)'
;EISLGLVGSEMCIRDRETYYKEIEEIGIREVYERMVGNPDVYPKTSLPSVQNYIDVFTEYVKEGTPVVCICFTPSLSGSYNCACNAREIVCEDYPDAKIAVINSEAGTVSQGLMVIEAGRMCQNGVPYEQCVDILEKMKKTNRIFFTVGNTDYLKHGGRIGKLAGIASSALSLK
;
A
#
# COMPACT_ATOMS: atom_id res chain seq x y z
N GLU A 1 -3.18 20.25 -12.01
CA GLU A 1 -3.50 19.78 -10.64
C GLU A 1 -3.02 18.34 -10.53
N ILE A 2 -2.29 17.99 -9.47
CA ILE A 2 -1.90 16.61 -9.19
C ILE A 2 -2.91 16.10 -8.18
N SER A 3 -3.74 15.13 -8.56
CA SER A 3 -4.59 14.43 -7.60
C SER A 3 -3.81 13.30 -6.96
N LEU A 4 -3.71 13.32 -5.65
CA LEU A 4 -3.14 12.23 -4.85
C LEU A 4 -4.28 11.34 -4.38
N GLY A 5 -4.59 10.34 -5.17
CA GLY A 5 -5.45 9.27 -4.73
C GLY A 5 -4.68 8.35 -3.78
N LEU A 6 -5.10 8.26 -2.53
CA LEU A 6 -4.80 7.12 -1.67
C LEU A 6 -5.58 5.92 -2.23
N VAL A 7 -4.96 5.16 -3.14
CA VAL A 7 -5.48 3.86 -3.52
C VAL A 7 -5.11 2.87 -2.42
N GLY A 8 -5.78 3.02 -1.28
CA GLY A 8 -5.70 2.07 -0.18
C GLY A 8 -7.02 1.34 0.03
N SER A 9 -7.94 1.55 -0.88
CA SER A 9 -9.35 1.49 -0.59
C SER A 9 -9.99 0.13 -0.67
N GLU A 10 -9.43 -0.95 -0.97
CA GLU A 10 -10.22 -2.20 -0.98
C GLU A 10 -9.44 -3.40 -0.46
N MET A 11 -8.67 -3.19 0.56
CA MET A 11 -8.20 -4.31 1.37
C MET A 11 -9.43 -4.93 2.06
N CYS A 12 -9.69 -6.22 1.79
CA CYS A 12 -10.72 -6.93 2.51
C CYS A 12 -10.12 -7.63 3.72
N ILE A 13 -10.79 -7.49 4.85
CA ILE A 13 -10.50 -8.25 6.07
C ILE A 13 -11.42 -9.46 6.08
N ARG A 14 -10.82 -10.63 6.12
CA ARG A 14 -11.56 -11.88 6.28
C ARG A 14 -11.54 -12.30 7.75
N ASP A 15 -12.73 -12.33 8.36
CA ASP A 15 -12.96 -12.93 9.66
C ASP A 15 -13.77 -14.23 9.46
N ARG A 16 -13.15 -15.37 9.73
CA ARG A 16 -13.70 -16.71 9.46
C ARG A 16 -14.05 -16.89 7.98
N GLU A 17 -15.33 -16.86 7.62
CA GLU A 17 -15.82 -17.03 6.24
C GLU A 17 -16.34 -15.73 5.62
N THR A 18 -16.43 -14.65 6.40
CA THR A 18 -16.97 -13.37 5.94
C THR A 18 -15.84 -12.42 5.55
N TYR A 19 -16.01 -11.77 4.41
CA TYR A 19 -15.11 -10.72 3.92
C TYR A 19 -15.77 -9.37 4.16
N TYR A 20 -14.98 -8.41 4.63
CA TYR A 20 -15.39 -7.04 4.87
C TYR A 20 -14.42 -6.10 4.16
N LYS A 21 -14.94 -5.10 3.47
CA LYS A 21 -14.12 -3.99 2.99
C LYS A 21 -13.63 -3.15 4.17
N GLU A 22 -12.32 -2.97 4.26
CA GLU A 22 -11.71 -2.19 5.32
C GLU A 22 -12.24 -0.74 5.27
N ILE A 23 -12.58 -0.19 6.43
CA ILE A 23 -13.12 1.17 6.63
C ILE A 23 -14.58 1.32 6.17
N GLU A 24 -14.97 0.75 5.02
CA GLU A 24 -16.34 0.87 4.50
C GLU A 24 -17.34 -0.03 5.23
N GLU A 25 -16.99 -1.30 5.41
CA GLU A 25 -17.88 -2.32 5.99
C GLU A 25 -17.48 -2.74 7.41
N ILE A 26 -16.22 -2.50 7.79
CA ILE A 26 -15.71 -2.79 9.14
C ILE A 26 -14.75 -1.71 9.59
N GLY A 27 -15.03 -1.09 10.73
CA GLY A 27 -14.17 -0.09 11.34
C GLY A 27 -12.94 -0.69 12.02
N ILE A 28 -11.84 0.07 12.07
CA ILE A 28 -10.56 -0.34 12.67
C ILE A 28 -10.77 -0.86 14.10
N ARG A 29 -11.55 -0.14 14.92
CA ARG A 29 -11.81 -0.51 16.30
C ARG A 29 -12.54 -1.86 16.42
N GLU A 30 -13.53 -2.09 15.56
CA GLU A 30 -14.29 -3.34 15.53
C GLU A 30 -13.41 -4.53 15.18
N VAL A 31 -12.45 -4.37 14.24
CA VAL A 31 -11.46 -5.41 13.92
C VAL A 31 -10.70 -5.83 15.17
N TYR A 32 -10.18 -4.85 15.93
CA TYR A 32 -9.43 -5.14 17.15
C TYR A 32 -10.32 -5.75 18.25
N GLU A 33 -11.54 -5.30 18.41
CA GLU A 33 -12.50 -5.87 19.37
C GLU A 33 -12.81 -7.35 19.03
N ARG A 34 -12.97 -7.67 17.75
CA ARG A 34 -13.16 -9.06 17.29
C ARG A 34 -11.92 -9.92 17.54
N MET A 35 -10.71 -9.39 17.30
CA MET A 35 -9.44 -10.09 17.57
C MET A 35 -9.29 -10.38 19.07
N VAL A 36 -9.61 -9.43 19.92
CA VAL A 36 -9.55 -9.61 21.40
C VAL A 36 -10.60 -10.60 21.87
N GLY A 37 -11.82 -10.51 21.32
CA GLY A 37 -12.91 -11.41 21.68
C GLY A 37 -12.75 -12.85 21.19
N ASN A 38 -11.88 -13.08 20.18
CA ASN A 38 -11.64 -14.40 19.58
C ASN A 38 -10.14 -14.62 19.37
N PRO A 39 -9.34 -14.82 20.41
CA PRO A 39 -7.87 -14.85 20.32
C PRO A 39 -7.32 -15.99 19.46
N ASP A 40 -8.10 -17.05 19.22
CA ASP A 40 -7.72 -18.19 18.39
C ASP A 40 -8.10 -18.00 16.90
N VAL A 41 -8.75 -16.89 16.55
CA VAL A 41 -9.13 -16.55 15.17
C VAL A 41 -8.19 -15.49 14.63
N TYR A 42 -7.45 -15.83 13.60
CA TYR A 42 -6.49 -14.92 12.95
C TYR A 42 -7.13 -14.33 11.68
N PRO A 43 -7.51 -13.04 11.68
CA PRO A 43 -8.04 -12.41 10.49
C PRO A 43 -7.01 -12.40 9.37
N LYS A 44 -7.47 -12.53 8.14
CA LYS A 44 -6.65 -12.46 6.94
C LYS A 44 -7.00 -11.20 6.15
N THR A 45 -6.05 -10.70 5.38
CA THR A 45 -6.26 -9.56 4.50
C THR A 45 -5.99 -9.96 3.06
N SER A 46 -6.74 -9.38 2.13
CA SER A 46 -6.47 -9.45 0.70
C SER A 46 -6.02 -8.08 0.18
N LEU A 47 -5.18 -8.09 -0.82
CA LEU A 47 -4.75 -6.86 -1.51
C LEU A 47 -5.84 -6.40 -2.50
N PRO A 48 -5.86 -5.11 -2.90
CA PRO A 48 -6.70 -4.62 -3.99
C PRO A 48 -6.44 -5.38 -5.29
N SER A 49 -7.48 -5.66 -6.06
CA SER A 49 -7.36 -6.32 -7.36
C SER A 49 -6.73 -5.39 -8.41
N VAL A 50 -6.25 -5.97 -9.52
CA VAL A 50 -5.80 -5.17 -10.68
C VAL A 50 -6.93 -4.28 -11.18
N GLN A 51 -8.18 -4.77 -11.17
CA GLN A 51 -9.34 -4.00 -11.62
C GLN A 51 -9.59 -2.75 -10.77
N ASN A 52 -9.43 -2.85 -9.44
CA ASN A 52 -9.58 -1.68 -8.57
C ASN A 52 -8.60 -0.56 -8.92
N TYR A 53 -7.35 -0.92 -9.24
CA TYR A 53 -6.35 0.06 -9.71
C TYR A 53 -6.69 0.62 -11.09
N ILE A 54 -7.17 -0.23 -12.03
CA ILE A 54 -7.61 0.21 -13.36
C ILE A 54 -8.73 1.26 -13.24
N ASP A 55 -9.74 0.98 -12.43
CA ASP A 55 -10.89 1.86 -12.26
C ASP A 55 -10.45 3.23 -11.78
N VAL A 56 -9.62 3.29 -10.71
CA VAL A 56 -9.12 4.55 -10.16
C VAL A 56 -8.19 5.27 -11.15
N PHE A 57 -7.24 4.56 -11.76
CA PHE A 57 -6.31 5.20 -12.70
C PHE A 57 -7.05 5.78 -13.90
N THR A 58 -8.03 5.03 -14.43
CA THR A 58 -8.83 5.45 -15.58
C THR A 58 -9.66 6.71 -15.27
N GLU A 59 -10.19 6.83 -14.07
CA GLU A 59 -10.93 8.01 -13.63
C GLU A 59 -10.08 9.28 -13.78
N TYR A 60 -8.89 9.30 -13.17
CA TYR A 60 -8.00 10.46 -13.22
C TYR A 60 -7.41 10.71 -14.61
N VAL A 61 -7.06 9.65 -15.33
CA VAL A 61 -6.50 9.76 -16.68
C VAL A 61 -7.50 10.39 -17.65
N LYS A 62 -8.78 10.06 -17.55
CA LYS A 62 -9.85 10.69 -18.35
C LYS A 62 -9.98 12.19 -18.12
N GLU A 63 -9.64 12.64 -16.93
CA GLU A 63 -9.60 14.05 -16.56
C GLU A 63 -8.28 14.75 -16.98
N GLY A 64 -7.34 14.01 -17.55
CA GLY A 64 -5.99 14.50 -17.88
C GLY A 64 -5.11 14.75 -16.65
N THR A 65 -5.47 14.17 -15.50
CA THR A 65 -4.79 14.37 -14.23
C THR A 65 -3.68 13.33 -14.05
N PRO A 66 -2.41 13.74 -13.82
CA PRO A 66 -1.32 12.81 -13.51
C PRO A 66 -1.55 12.07 -12.18
N VAL A 67 -1.16 10.79 -12.15
CA VAL A 67 -1.36 9.90 -10.98
C VAL A 67 -0.02 9.49 -10.39
N VAL A 68 0.10 9.58 -9.06
CA VAL A 68 1.20 8.99 -8.29
C VAL A 68 0.63 7.98 -7.32
N CYS A 69 0.87 6.71 -7.56
CA CYS A 69 0.43 5.60 -6.72
C CYS A 69 1.60 5.10 -5.86
N ILE A 70 1.54 5.29 -4.56
CA ILE A 70 2.58 4.86 -3.62
C ILE A 70 2.13 3.55 -2.97
N CYS A 71 2.79 2.47 -3.32
CA CYS A 71 2.41 1.12 -2.91
C CYS A 71 3.23 0.61 -1.73
N PHE A 72 2.62 -0.30 -0.98
CA PHE A 72 3.28 -1.13 0.02
C PHE A 72 4.41 -1.95 -0.61
N THR A 73 5.48 -2.20 0.15
CA THR A 73 6.62 -2.97 -0.34
C THR A 73 6.21 -4.33 -0.91
N PRO A 74 6.68 -4.73 -2.10
CA PRO A 74 6.39 -6.03 -2.69
C PRO A 74 6.96 -7.20 -1.87
N SER A 75 7.88 -6.93 -0.95
CA SER A 75 8.35 -7.94 0.01
C SER A 75 7.25 -8.45 0.94
N LEU A 76 6.20 -7.67 1.19
CA LEU A 76 5.11 -8.01 2.12
C LEU A 76 3.74 -8.12 1.44
N SER A 77 3.51 -7.42 0.32
CA SER A 77 2.22 -7.39 -0.38
C SER A 77 2.41 -7.41 -1.90
N GLY A 78 1.49 -8.01 -2.61
CA GLY A 78 1.43 -7.98 -4.08
C GLY A 78 0.85 -6.69 -4.66
N SER A 79 0.43 -5.73 -3.84
CA SER A 79 -0.24 -4.49 -4.28
C SER A 79 0.55 -3.70 -5.32
N TYR A 80 1.88 -3.59 -5.14
CA TYR A 80 2.75 -2.93 -6.11
C TYR A 80 2.67 -3.59 -7.51
N ASN A 81 2.72 -4.91 -7.57
CA ASN A 81 2.65 -5.63 -8.85
C ASN A 81 1.27 -5.46 -9.50
N CYS A 82 0.19 -5.51 -8.71
CA CYS A 82 -1.17 -5.25 -9.23
C CYS A 82 -1.30 -3.83 -9.80
N ALA A 83 -0.75 -2.83 -9.12
CA ALA A 83 -0.76 -1.45 -9.60
C ALA A 83 0.11 -1.26 -10.86
N CYS A 84 1.25 -1.94 -10.97
CA CYS A 84 2.07 -1.92 -12.18
C CYS A 84 1.32 -2.52 -13.38
N ASN A 85 0.70 -3.69 -13.21
CA ASN A 85 -0.10 -4.33 -14.26
C ASN A 85 -1.28 -3.43 -14.68
N ALA A 86 -1.97 -2.83 -13.71
CA ALA A 86 -3.07 -1.91 -14.00
C ALA A 86 -2.60 -0.68 -14.80
N ARG A 87 -1.44 -0.11 -14.43
CA ARG A 87 -0.84 1.00 -15.19
C ARG A 87 -0.58 0.59 -16.64
N GLU A 88 0.02 -0.58 -16.87
CA GLU A 88 0.29 -1.08 -18.23
C GLU A 88 -1.00 -1.15 -19.05
N ILE A 89 -2.05 -1.77 -18.49
CA ILE A 89 -3.36 -1.89 -19.15
C ILE A 89 -3.97 -0.51 -19.46
N VAL A 90 -3.96 0.41 -18.50
CA VAL A 90 -4.51 1.76 -18.72
C VAL A 90 -3.70 2.54 -19.76
N CYS A 91 -2.37 2.40 -19.79
CA CYS A 91 -1.52 3.07 -20.76
C CYS A 91 -1.65 2.49 -22.19
N GLU A 92 -2.17 1.26 -22.38
CA GLU A 92 -2.53 0.74 -23.71
C GLU A 92 -3.67 1.56 -24.32
N ASP A 93 -4.69 1.91 -23.51
CA ASP A 93 -5.83 2.72 -23.95
C ASP A 93 -5.56 4.22 -23.94
N TYR A 94 -4.64 4.67 -23.07
CA TYR A 94 -4.29 6.08 -22.85
C TYR A 94 -2.77 6.27 -22.90
N PRO A 95 -2.14 6.28 -24.11
CA PRO A 95 -0.66 6.31 -24.24
C PRO A 95 0.01 7.54 -23.64
N ASP A 96 -0.68 8.66 -23.54
CA ASP A 96 -0.17 9.91 -22.97
C ASP A 96 -0.41 10.02 -21.46
N ALA A 97 -0.98 8.99 -20.83
CA ALA A 97 -1.28 8.99 -19.41
C ALA A 97 0.00 9.06 -18.55
N LYS A 98 0.00 9.95 -17.58
CA LYS A 98 1.08 10.09 -16.62
C LYS A 98 0.73 9.34 -15.34
N ILE A 99 1.15 8.08 -15.23
CA ILE A 99 0.93 7.24 -14.06
C ILE A 99 2.26 6.74 -13.52
N ALA A 100 2.66 7.19 -12.34
CA ALA A 100 3.81 6.66 -11.60
C ALA A 100 3.33 5.69 -10.51
N VAL A 101 3.86 4.47 -10.53
CA VAL A 101 3.65 3.48 -9.46
C VAL A 101 4.96 3.34 -8.70
N ILE A 102 4.97 3.76 -7.44
CA ILE A 102 6.16 3.82 -6.60
C ILE A 102 6.12 2.69 -5.57
N ASN A 103 7.14 1.83 -5.58
CA ASN A 103 7.42 0.94 -4.47
C ASN A 103 7.98 1.77 -3.31
N SER A 104 7.24 1.93 -2.22
CA SER A 104 7.69 2.71 -1.07
C SER A 104 8.91 2.12 -0.35
N GLU A 105 9.26 0.85 -0.61
CA GLU A 105 10.21 0.05 0.19
C GLU A 105 9.83 0.03 1.69
N ALA A 106 8.58 0.34 1.97
CA ALA A 106 8.03 0.56 3.29
C ALA A 106 6.58 0.05 3.39
N GLY A 107 5.97 0.33 4.49
CA GLY A 107 4.55 0.12 4.77
C GLY A 107 4.08 0.99 5.93
N THR A 108 2.79 0.94 6.24
CA THR A 108 2.19 1.64 7.38
C THR A 108 2.56 3.13 7.46
N VAL A 109 3.04 3.60 8.60
CA VAL A 109 3.37 5.01 8.87
C VAL A 109 4.45 5.54 7.91
N SER A 110 5.48 4.76 7.60
CA SER A 110 6.56 5.19 6.71
C SER A 110 6.07 5.42 5.26
N GLN A 111 5.18 4.56 4.77
CA GLN A 111 4.50 4.78 3.49
C GLN A 111 3.58 6.01 3.57
N GLY A 112 2.84 6.17 4.67
CA GLY A 112 1.97 7.32 4.90
C GLY A 112 2.73 8.65 4.89
N LEU A 113 3.95 8.69 5.42
CA LEU A 113 4.81 9.88 5.34
C LEU A 113 5.15 10.24 3.89
N MET A 114 5.44 9.25 3.04
CA MET A 114 5.68 9.51 1.61
C MET A 114 4.44 10.11 0.93
N VAL A 115 3.24 9.62 1.28
CA VAL A 115 1.98 10.16 0.75
C VAL A 115 1.76 11.61 1.21
N ILE A 116 2.03 11.91 2.48
CA ILE A 116 1.93 13.27 3.02
C ILE A 116 2.91 14.21 2.30
N GLU A 117 4.15 13.79 2.09
CA GLU A 117 5.13 14.62 1.37
C GLU A 117 4.77 14.80 -0.10
N ALA A 118 4.24 13.77 -0.77
CA ALA A 118 3.70 13.90 -2.11
C ALA A 118 2.55 14.93 -2.16
N GLY A 119 1.63 14.90 -1.17
CA GLY A 119 0.56 15.89 -1.03
C GLY A 119 1.06 17.31 -0.83
N ARG A 120 2.08 17.48 0.01
CA ARG A 120 2.72 18.79 0.22
C ARG A 120 3.39 19.31 -1.04
N MET A 121 4.10 18.45 -1.77
CA MET A 121 4.70 18.82 -3.04
C MET A 121 3.65 19.27 -4.05
N CYS A 122 2.55 18.52 -4.16
CA CYS A 122 1.42 18.88 -5.01
C CYS A 122 0.84 20.25 -4.65
N GLN A 123 0.53 20.49 -3.38
CA GLN A 123 0.00 21.76 -2.88
C GLN A 123 0.95 22.94 -3.14
N ASN A 124 2.25 22.71 -3.17
CA ASN A 124 3.27 23.71 -3.47
C ASN A 124 3.60 23.83 -4.97
N GLY A 125 2.84 23.16 -5.84
CA GLY A 125 2.99 23.28 -7.30
C GLY A 125 4.25 22.60 -7.85
N VAL A 126 4.83 21.64 -7.15
CA VAL A 126 5.98 20.87 -7.65
C VAL A 126 5.55 20.08 -8.90
N PRO A 127 6.28 20.18 -10.02
CA PRO A 127 5.96 19.43 -11.22
C PRO A 127 5.93 17.90 -10.99
N TYR A 128 5.07 17.20 -11.71
CA TYR A 128 4.86 15.76 -11.58
C TYR A 128 6.16 14.97 -11.65
N GLU A 129 6.97 15.21 -12.66
CA GLU A 129 8.25 14.50 -12.87
C GLU A 129 9.20 14.70 -11.70
N GLN A 130 9.27 15.93 -11.19
CA GLN A 130 10.10 16.26 -10.03
C GLN A 130 9.56 15.60 -8.75
N CYS A 131 8.25 15.55 -8.57
CA CYS A 131 7.62 14.86 -7.45
C CYS A 131 7.98 13.37 -7.46
N VAL A 132 7.87 12.71 -8.61
CA VAL A 132 8.24 11.30 -8.78
C VAL A 132 9.72 11.07 -8.44
N ASP A 133 10.62 11.90 -8.96
CA ASP A 133 12.06 11.82 -8.68
C ASP A 133 12.41 11.98 -7.20
N ILE A 134 11.73 12.90 -6.51
CA ILE A 134 11.92 13.10 -5.07
C ILE A 134 11.45 11.88 -4.30
N LEU A 135 10.28 11.33 -4.61
CA LEU A 135 9.74 10.15 -3.96
C LEU A 135 10.61 8.90 -4.18
N GLU A 136 11.16 8.74 -5.40
CA GLU A 136 12.10 7.65 -5.72
C GLU A 136 13.43 7.75 -4.93
N LYS A 137 13.87 8.95 -4.60
CA LYS A 137 15.02 9.17 -3.72
C LYS A 137 14.63 8.96 -2.25
N MET A 138 13.47 9.46 -1.84
CA MET A 138 12.98 9.39 -0.47
C MET A 138 12.80 7.94 0.01
N LYS A 139 12.29 7.03 -0.83
CA LYS A 139 12.10 5.62 -0.45
C LYS A 139 13.38 4.95 0.04
N LYS A 140 14.55 5.33 -0.50
CA LYS A 140 15.86 4.77 -0.11
C LYS A 140 16.28 5.12 1.32
N THR A 141 15.69 6.17 1.87
CA THR A 141 15.96 6.62 3.24
C THR A 141 14.95 6.10 4.25
N ASN A 142 13.88 5.48 3.78
CA ASN A 142 12.84 4.91 4.65
C ASN A 142 13.43 3.85 5.60
N ARG A 143 12.97 3.89 6.85
CA ARG A 143 13.27 2.88 7.87
C ARG A 143 11.99 2.58 8.63
N ILE A 144 11.73 1.30 8.86
CA ILE A 144 10.60 0.85 9.66
C ILE A 144 11.16 0.18 10.91
N PHE A 145 10.75 0.68 12.06
CA PHE A 145 10.99 0.03 13.34
C PHE A 145 9.65 -0.44 13.89
N PHE A 146 9.57 -1.71 14.21
CA PHE A 146 8.36 -2.28 14.80
C PHE A 146 8.71 -3.28 15.89
N THR A 147 7.78 -3.50 16.79
CA THR A 147 7.87 -4.52 17.82
C THR A 147 6.58 -5.34 17.82
N VAL A 148 6.69 -6.61 18.16
CA VAL A 148 5.56 -7.53 18.27
C VAL A 148 5.58 -8.23 19.61
N GLY A 149 4.42 -8.43 20.22
CA GLY A 149 4.29 -9.17 21.47
C GLY A 149 4.58 -10.67 21.28
N ASN A 150 4.13 -11.23 20.14
CA ASN A 150 4.43 -12.57 19.68
C ASN A 150 4.43 -12.64 18.14
N THR A 151 4.83 -13.76 17.59
CA THR A 151 4.94 -13.93 16.12
C THR A 151 3.75 -14.66 15.50
N ASP A 152 2.69 -14.94 16.25
CA ASP A 152 1.60 -15.81 15.79
C ASP A 152 0.82 -15.20 14.63
N TYR A 153 0.47 -13.91 14.72
CA TYR A 153 -0.16 -13.20 13.61
C TYR A 153 0.70 -13.16 12.34
N LEU A 154 2.02 -13.02 12.49
CA LEU A 154 2.96 -13.04 11.36
C LEU A 154 3.05 -14.43 10.72
N LYS A 155 3.02 -15.50 11.54
CA LYS A 155 2.99 -16.90 11.07
C LYS A 155 1.70 -17.16 10.29
N HIS A 156 0.54 -16.91 10.90
CA HIS A 156 -0.77 -17.16 10.31
C HIS A 156 -1.01 -16.27 9.07
N GLY A 157 -0.46 -15.05 9.06
CA GLY A 157 -0.47 -14.16 7.90
C GLY A 157 0.50 -14.57 6.78
N GLY A 158 1.42 -15.52 7.01
CA GLY A 158 2.41 -15.96 6.02
C GLY A 158 3.51 -14.94 5.71
N ARG A 159 3.73 -13.95 6.57
CA ARG A 159 4.77 -12.90 6.38
C ARG A 159 6.01 -13.12 7.23
N ILE A 160 6.03 -14.11 8.12
CA ILE A 160 7.16 -14.33 9.02
C ILE A 160 8.49 -14.64 8.26
N GLY A 161 8.45 -15.47 7.23
CA GLY A 161 9.65 -15.77 6.43
C GLY A 161 10.15 -14.57 5.61
N LYS A 162 9.24 -13.71 5.15
CA LYS A 162 9.58 -12.49 4.42
C LYS A 162 10.20 -11.43 5.33
N LEU A 163 9.71 -11.32 6.57
CA LEU A 163 10.27 -10.42 7.59
C LEU A 163 11.62 -10.92 8.11
N ALA A 164 11.82 -12.24 8.25
CA ALA A 164 13.11 -12.81 8.63
C ALA A 164 14.21 -12.45 7.61
N GLY A 165 13.91 -12.40 6.32
CA GLY A 165 14.83 -11.94 5.28
C GLY A 165 15.19 -10.45 5.41
N ILE A 166 14.29 -9.62 5.90
CA ILE A 166 14.53 -8.19 6.17
C ILE A 166 15.29 -8.02 7.50
N ALA A 167 14.95 -8.81 8.51
CA ALA A 167 15.52 -8.72 9.85
C ALA A 167 16.89 -9.40 9.97
N SER A 168 17.19 -10.39 9.14
CA SER A 168 18.47 -11.12 9.19
C SER A 168 19.67 -10.25 8.83
N SER A 169 19.46 -9.12 8.14
CA SER A 169 20.49 -8.13 7.90
C SER A 169 20.69 -7.15 9.07
N ALA A 170 19.78 -7.11 10.05
CA ALA A 170 19.75 -6.08 11.10
C ALA A 170 19.65 -6.60 12.54
N LEU A 171 19.29 -7.86 12.77
CA LEU A 171 19.07 -8.38 14.12
C LEU A 171 19.69 -9.78 14.27
N SER A 172 20.75 -9.85 15.08
CA SER A 172 21.16 -11.10 15.74
C SER A 172 20.04 -11.50 16.72
N LEU A 173 18.98 -12.13 16.19
CA LEU A 173 17.99 -12.79 17.04
C LEU A 173 18.63 -14.04 17.61
N LYS A 174 18.97 -14.00 18.91
CA LYS A 174 19.24 -15.20 19.70
C LYS A 174 17.94 -15.86 20.11
#